data_1e8a20cc223a0ec1700f63f16678616b
#
_entry.id   1e8a20cc223a0ec1700f63f16678616b
#
_cell.length_a   1.000
_cell.length_b   1.000
_cell.length_c   1.000
_cell.angle_alpha   90.00
_cell.angle_beta   90.00
_cell.angle_gamma   90.00
#
_symmetry.space_group_name_H-M   'P 1'
#
loop_
_entity.id
_entity.type
_entity.pdbx_description
1 polymer ?
#
loop_
_entity_poly.entity_id
_entity_poly.type
_entity_poly.pdbx_seq_one_letter_code
_entity_poly.pdbx_strand_id
1 'polypeptide(L)'
;MSFHTFFFNAIDKIYYRRQNCRRETRFEDLDFDIVRDIVYDPSDGATCRLDVCRLRGTGSLPVIFYIHGGGFEAGDKHCRAALARWFAALGYAVVNVNYGPAPRYRFPAQHVQLCAALGWVQGNAAKYGFDLSRVICGGDSAGAYYAAALACIADNGELQSRLGASPCIKFGAMLLNCGVYDMV
;
A
#
# COMPACT_ATOMS: atom_id res chain seq x y z
N MET A 1 -13.22 -12.51 -17.43
CA MET A 1 -13.26 -11.78 -16.15
C MET A 1 -14.23 -12.53 -15.26
N SER A 2 -13.80 -13.00 -14.07
CA SER A 2 -14.69 -13.75 -13.19
C SER A 2 -15.82 -12.85 -12.66
N PHE A 3 -16.96 -13.44 -12.25
CA PHE A 3 -18.03 -12.67 -11.60
C PHE A 3 -17.54 -11.95 -10.34
N HIS A 4 -16.65 -12.57 -9.58
CA HIS A 4 -15.99 -11.99 -8.41
C HIS A 4 -15.18 -10.73 -8.77
N THR A 5 -14.36 -10.80 -9.80
CA THR A 5 -13.57 -9.65 -10.26
C THR A 5 -14.47 -8.48 -10.70
N PHE A 6 -15.58 -8.78 -11.39
CA PHE A 6 -16.56 -7.77 -11.78
C PHE A 6 -17.24 -7.14 -10.57
N PHE A 7 -17.66 -7.96 -9.59
CA PHE A 7 -18.34 -7.51 -8.38
C PHE A 7 -17.44 -6.61 -7.52
N PHE A 8 -16.20 -7.02 -7.26
CA PHE A 8 -15.26 -6.22 -6.49
C PHE A 8 -14.88 -4.91 -7.20
N ASN A 9 -14.67 -4.93 -8.50
CA ASN A 9 -14.42 -3.71 -9.28
C ASN A 9 -15.63 -2.75 -9.28
N ALA A 10 -16.87 -3.26 -9.27
CA ALA A 10 -18.07 -2.45 -9.17
C ALA A 10 -18.20 -1.82 -7.77
N ILE A 11 -17.93 -2.58 -6.71
CA ILE A 11 -17.90 -2.07 -5.33
C ILE A 11 -16.83 -0.98 -5.20
N ASP A 12 -15.63 -1.21 -5.68
CA ASP A 12 -14.54 -0.23 -5.66
C ASP A 12 -14.97 1.06 -6.38
N LYS A 13 -15.55 0.96 -7.58
CA LYS A 13 -15.97 2.15 -8.33
C LYS A 13 -17.10 2.93 -7.65
N ILE A 14 -18.07 2.25 -7.05
CA ILE A 14 -19.24 2.91 -6.47
C ILE A 14 -19.00 3.37 -5.04
N TYR A 15 -18.47 2.49 -4.21
CA TYR A 15 -18.36 2.73 -2.78
C TYR A 15 -17.18 3.65 -2.45
N TYR A 16 -16.01 3.38 -3.00
CA TYR A 16 -14.81 4.15 -2.72
C TYR A 16 -14.78 5.50 -3.44
N ARG A 17 -15.34 5.60 -4.65
CA ARG A 17 -15.49 6.89 -5.32
C ARG A 17 -16.37 7.86 -4.53
N ARG A 18 -17.46 7.38 -3.94
CA ARG A 18 -18.31 8.19 -3.04
C ARG A 18 -17.61 8.57 -1.75
N GLN A 19 -16.83 7.68 -1.16
CA GLN A 19 -16.08 7.98 0.07
C GLN A 19 -14.93 8.95 -0.20
N ASN A 20 -14.22 8.81 -1.31
CA ASN A 20 -13.16 9.73 -1.71
C ASN A 20 -13.72 11.16 -1.90
N CYS A 21 -14.83 11.33 -2.62
CA CYS A 21 -15.45 12.64 -2.79
C CYS A 21 -15.87 13.30 -1.46
N ARG A 22 -16.41 12.54 -0.51
CA ARG A 22 -16.84 13.10 0.80
C ARG A 22 -15.69 13.43 1.74
N ARG A 23 -14.54 12.77 1.60
CA ARG A 23 -13.36 12.98 2.44
C ARG A 23 -12.39 14.00 1.84
N GLU A 24 -12.42 14.20 0.52
CA GLU A 24 -11.58 15.17 -0.17
C GLU A 24 -11.85 16.61 0.28
N THR A 25 -13.12 16.96 0.51
CA THR A 25 -13.53 18.30 0.96
C THR A 25 -13.08 18.66 2.37
N ARG A 26 -12.67 17.69 3.19
CA ARG A 26 -12.32 17.94 4.60
C ARG A 26 -10.93 18.58 4.77
N PHE A 27 -10.09 18.59 3.75
CA PHE A 27 -8.70 19.02 3.81
C PHE A 27 -8.33 19.94 2.64
N GLU A 28 -9.32 20.69 2.11
CA GLU A 28 -9.11 21.59 0.96
C GLU A 28 -8.10 22.70 1.28
N ASP A 29 -7.98 23.08 2.56
CA ASP A 29 -7.05 24.12 3.01
C ASP A 29 -5.61 23.61 3.22
N LEU A 30 -5.34 22.32 3.09
CA LEU A 30 -4.01 21.76 3.31
C LEU A 30 -3.26 21.56 1.99
N ASP A 31 -2.02 22.04 1.98
CA ASP A 31 -1.13 21.87 0.81
C ASP A 31 -0.41 20.53 0.89
N PHE A 32 -0.86 19.59 0.05
CA PHE A 32 -0.26 18.28 -0.06
C PHE A 32 0.77 18.22 -1.20
N ASP A 33 1.88 17.57 -0.92
CA ASP A 33 2.82 17.10 -1.93
C ASP A 33 2.45 15.67 -2.32
N ILE A 34 1.90 15.50 -3.52
CA ILE A 34 1.40 14.21 -4.03
C ILE A 34 2.12 13.86 -5.31
N VAL A 35 2.89 12.78 -5.28
CA VAL A 35 3.52 12.19 -6.47
C VAL A 35 2.82 10.88 -6.79
N ARG A 36 2.25 10.77 -7.99
CA ARG A 36 1.45 9.62 -8.41
C ARG A 36 2.17 8.75 -9.42
N ASP A 37 1.72 7.49 -9.47
CA ASP A 37 2.08 6.52 -10.51
C ASP A 37 3.59 6.28 -10.63
N ILE A 38 4.29 6.35 -9.51
CA ILE A 38 5.71 6.05 -9.44
C ILE A 38 5.89 4.54 -9.67
N VAL A 39 6.65 4.19 -10.70
CA VAL A 39 7.01 2.80 -10.97
C VAL A 39 8.07 2.36 -9.98
N TYR A 40 7.76 1.35 -9.15
CA TYR A 40 8.72 0.78 -8.19
C TYR A 40 9.41 -0.48 -8.73
N ASP A 41 8.81 -1.15 -9.72
CA ASP A 41 9.40 -2.27 -10.45
C ASP A 41 9.20 -2.07 -11.96
N PRO A 42 10.28 -1.75 -12.72
CA PRO A 42 10.18 -1.53 -14.16
C PRO A 42 9.85 -2.80 -14.95
N SER A 43 10.05 -3.99 -14.40
CA SER A 43 9.73 -5.27 -15.07
C SER A 43 8.23 -5.43 -15.30
N ASP A 44 7.40 -4.79 -14.45
CA ASP A 44 5.96 -4.71 -14.62
C ASP A 44 5.42 -3.30 -14.25
N GLY A 45 5.94 -2.31 -14.92
CA GLY A 45 5.61 -0.91 -14.68
C GLY A 45 4.15 -0.52 -14.95
N ALA A 46 3.35 -1.41 -15.51
CA ALA A 46 1.90 -1.21 -15.63
C ALA A 46 1.17 -1.45 -14.30
N THR A 47 1.63 -2.43 -13.53
CA THR A 47 1.02 -2.90 -12.27
C THR A 47 1.75 -2.37 -11.05
N CYS A 48 3.09 -2.43 -11.07
CA CYS A 48 3.96 -2.12 -9.94
C CYS A 48 4.15 -0.60 -9.77
N ARG A 49 3.09 0.07 -9.31
CA ARG A 49 3.06 1.53 -9.09
C ARG A 49 2.65 1.87 -7.68
N LEU A 50 3.14 3.00 -7.21
CA LEU A 50 2.77 3.57 -5.93
C LEU A 50 2.55 5.07 -6.02
N ASP A 51 1.84 5.63 -5.04
CA ASP A 51 1.71 7.07 -4.83
C ASP A 51 2.36 7.44 -3.50
N VAL A 52 2.97 8.61 -3.46
CA VAL A 52 3.45 9.25 -2.22
C VAL A 52 2.59 10.45 -1.93
N CYS A 53 2.07 10.56 -0.71
CA CYS A 53 1.27 11.69 -0.24
C CYS A 53 1.81 12.16 1.12
N ARG A 54 2.13 13.45 1.23
CA ARG A 54 2.58 14.09 2.47
C ARG A 54 2.18 15.56 2.49
N LEU A 55 2.22 16.22 3.64
CA LEU A 55 2.11 17.68 3.70
C LEU A 55 3.38 18.34 3.15
N ARG A 56 3.20 19.40 2.36
CA ARG A 56 4.31 20.18 1.80
C ARG A 56 5.06 20.94 2.91
N GLY A 57 6.34 21.12 2.72
CA GLY A 57 7.19 21.89 3.65
C GLY A 57 7.52 21.17 4.96
N THR A 58 7.09 19.92 5.13
CA THR A 58 7.43 19.12 6.31
C THR A 58 8.80 18.44 6.14
N GLY A 59 9.50 18.24 7.26
CA GLY A 59 10.79 17.53 7.30
C GLY A 59 10.64 16.02 7.15
N SER A 60 11.42 15.27 7.92
CA SER A 60 11.30 13.81 7.97
C SER A 60 10.06 13.37 8.72
N LEU A 61 9.25 12.49 8.11
CA LEU A 61 7.96 12.05 8.62
C LEU A 61 7.93 10.53 8.82
N PRO A 62 7.20 10.04 9.86
CA PRO A 62 6.89 8.62 9.96
C PRO A 62 6.12 8.17 8.72
N VAL A 63 6.33 6.92 8.32
CA VAL A 63 5.79 6.38 7.07
C VAL A 63 4.60 5.47 7.35
N ILE A 64 3.54 5.62 6.57
CA ILE A 64 2.52 4.58 6.43
C ILE A 64 2.66 3.95 5.06
N PHE A 65 3.08 2.69 5.01
CA PHE A 65 3.04 1.87 3.81
C PHE A 65 1.67 1.18 3.76
N TYR A 66 0.79 1.64 2.84
CA TYR A 66 -0.60 1.22 2.81
C TYR A 66 -0.92 0.35 1.59
N ILE A 67 -1.49 -0.82 1.84
CA ILE A 67 -1.84 -1.84 0.85
C ILE A 67 -3.37 -1.91 0.74
N HIS A 68 -3.89 -1.72 -0.47
CA HIS A 68 -5.34 -1.75 -0.69
C HIS A 68 -5.91 -3.16 -0.62
N GLY A 69 -7.19 -3.27 -0.22
CA GLY A 69 -7.98 -4.49 -0.34
C GLY A 69 -8.56 -4.66 -1.75
N GLY A 70 -9.36 -5.70 -1.93
CA GLY A 70 -10.03 -6.01 -3.20
C GLY A 70 -10.22 -7.51 -3.43
N GLY A 71 -10.34 -8.29 -2.35
CA GLY A 71 -10.59 -9.74 -2.43
C GLY A 71 -9.50 -10.52 -3.16
N PHE A 72 -8.26 -10.04 -3.15
CA PHE A 72 -7.10 -10.58 -3.87
C PHE A 72 -7.18 -10.50 -5.41
N GLU A 73 -8.34 -10.19 -5.99
CA GLU A 73 -8.60 -10.23 -7.44
C GLU A 73 -8.83 -8.85 -8.07
N ALA A 74 -8.95 -7.81 -7.25
CA ALA A 74 -9.29 -6.45 -7.69
C ALA A 74 -8.68 -5.41 -6.75
N GLY A 75 -9.03 -4.15 -7.00
CA GLY A 75 -8.61 -3.01 -6.20
C GLY A 75 -7.56 -2.16 -6.90
N ASP A 76 -7.42 -0.94 -6.40
CA ASP A 76 -6.44 0.02 -6.88
C ASP A 76 -6.14 1.04 -5.78
N LYS A 77 -4.90 1.51 -5.73
CA LYS A 77 -4.45 2.56 -4.82
C LYS A 77 -5.30 3.84 -4.89
N HIS A 78 -5.89 4.15 -6.05
CA HIS A 78 -6.79 5.29 -6.21
C HIS A 78 -7.98 5.24 -5.25
N CYS A 79 -8.47 4.05 -4.93
CA CYS A 79 -9.57 3.86 -4.00
C CYS A 79 -9.21 4.27 -2.57
N ARG A 80 -7.93 4.46 -2.28
CA ARG A 80 -7.40 4.84 -0.95
C ARG A 80 -6.79 6.24 -0.94
N ALA A 81 -6.91 7.02 -2.03
CA ALA A 81 -6.32 8.35 -2.15
C ALA A 81 -6.80 9.33 -1.07
N ALA A 82 -8.09 9.32 -0.72
CA ALA A 82 -8.62 10.15 0.36
C ALA A 82 -8.13 9.71 1.75
N LEU A 83 -7.96 8.41 1.96
CA LEU A 83 -7.38 7.86 3.19
C LEU A 83 -5.90 8.26 3.32
N ALA A 84 -5.16 8.23 2.21
CA ALA A 84 -3.77 8.69 2.19
C ALA A 84 -3.65 10.17 2.57
N ARG A 85 -4.52 11.03 2.06
CA ARG A 85 -4.57 12.46 2.47
C ARG A 85 -4.94 12.61 3.95
N TRP A 86 -5.86 11.80 4.45
CA TRP A 86 -6.25 11.84 5.86
C TRP A 86 -5.06 11.52 6.79
N PHE A 87 -4.29 10.47 6.48
CA PHE A 87 -3.09 10.15 7.23
C PHE A 87 -1.98 11.21 7.05
N ALA A 88 -1.85 11.77 5.84
CA ALA A 88 -0.89 12.84 5.60
C ALA A 88 -1.23 14.10 6.40
N ALA A 89 -2.51 14.45 6.55
CA ALA A 89 -2.98 15.53 7.40
C ALA A 89 -2.66 15.31 8.90
N LEU A 90 -2.50 14.05 9.32
CA LEU A 90 -2.06 13.68 10.66
C LEU A 90 -0.53 13.67 10.84
N GLY A 91 0.24 14.06 9.82
CA GLY A 91 1.68 14.18 9.90
C GLY A 91 2.46 12.94 9.46
N TYR A 92 1.88 12.09 8.63
CA TYR A 92 2.56 10.93 8.05
C TYR A 92 2.96 11.19 6.60
N ALA A 93 4.04 10.55 6.15
CA ALA A 93 4.27 10.31 4.73
C ALA A 93 3.61 8.99 4.35
N VAL A 94 2.69 9.02 3.40
CA VAL A 94 1.90 7.84 3.02
C VAL A 94 2.38 7.31 1.68
N VAL A 95 2.77 6.05 1.65
CA VAL A 95 3.07 5.29 0.43
C VAL A 95 1.90 4.35 0.17
N ASN A 96 1.10 4.68 -0.81
CA ASN A 96 -0.09 3.93 -1.19
C ASN A 96 0.24 3.07 -2.42
N VAL A 97 0.24 1.74 -2.28
CA VAL A 97 0.88 0.83 -3.24
C VAL A 97 -0.14 -0.02 -4.00
N ASN A 98 0.10 -0.20 -5.30
CA ASN A 98 -0.52 -1.23 -6.13
C ASN A 98 0.34 -2.50 -6.16
N TYR A 99 -0.32 -3.63 -6.36
CA TYR A 99 0.27 -4.95 -6.58
C TYR A 99 -0.57 -5.73 -7.59
N GLY A 100 -0.06 -6.82 -8.11
CA GLY A 100 -0.73 -7.63 -9.13
C GLY A 100 -1.86 -8.48 -8.58
N PRO A 101 -3.13 -8.29 -9.01
CA PRO A 101 -4.25 -9.10 -8.56
C PRO A 101 -4.27 -10.49 -9.22
N ALA A 102 -4.85 -11.47 -8.52
CA ALA A 102 -5.18 -12.78 -9.09
C ALA A 102 -6.29 -12.62 -10.16
N PRO A 103 -6.47 -13.57 -11.07
CA PRO A 103 -5.65 -14.76 -11.31
C PRO A 103 -4.40 -14.53 -12.16
N ARG A 104 -4.19 -13.29 -12.65
CA ARG A 104 -3.02 -12.96 -13.50
C ARG A 104 -1.72 -13.13 -12.72
N TYR A 105 -1.69 -12.68 -11.49
CA TYR A 105 -0.59 -12.86 -10.56
C TYR A 105 -0.99 -13.88 -9.51
N ARG A 106 -0.18 -14.91 -9.32
CA ARG A 106 -0.41 -15.97 -8.35
C ARG A 106 0.62 -15.85 -7.22
N PHE A 107 0.27 -16.43 -6.07
CA PHE A 107 1.24 -16.56 -4.98
C PHE A 107 2.56 -17.18 -5.51
N PRO A 108 3.72 -16.64 -5.15
CA PRO A 108 3.96 -15.55 -4.19
C PRO A 108 4.16 -14.15 -4.83
N ALA A 109 3.76 -13.94 -6.09
CA ALA A 109 4.08 -12.73 -6.84
C ALA A 109 3.75 -11.43 -6.09
N GLN A 110 2.59 -11.36 -5.42
CA GLN A 110 2.18 -10.17 -4.67
C GLN A 110 3.15 -9.85 -3.52
N HIS A 111 3.62 -10.87 -2.82
CA HIS A 111 4.57 -10.70 -1.71
C HIS A 111 5.92 -10.18 -2.22
N VAL A 112 6.40 -10.73 -3.34
CA VAL A 112 7.65 -10.30 -3.98
C VAL A 112 7.53 -8.84 -4.45
N GLN A 113 6.42 -8.48 -5.11
CA GLN A 113 6.16 -7.11 -5.55
C GLN A 113 6.11 -6.12 -4.38
N LEU A 114 5.43 -6.47 -3.29
CA LEU A 114 5.36 -5.61 -2.10
C LEU A 114 6.71 -5.47 -1.40
N CYS A 115 7.53 -6.53 -1.38
CA CYS A 115 8.92 -6.42 -0.92
C CYS A 115 9.74 -5.47 -1.81
N ALA A 116 9.57 -5.54 -3.14
CA ALA A 116 10.21 -4.61 -4.07
C ALA A 116 9.76 -3.15 -3.83
N ALA A 117 8.48 -2.93 -3.56
CA ALA A 117 7.95 -1.61 -3.20
C ALA A 117 8.58 -1.07 -1.89
N LEU A 118 8.80 -1.92 -0.89
CA LEU A 118 9.51 -1.54 0.33
C LEU A 118 10.98 -1.21 0.04
N GLY A 119 11.63 -1.95 -0.86
CA GLY A 119 12.98 -1.62 -1.35
C GLY A 119 13.03 -0.25 -2.01
N TRP A 120 12.02 0.08 -2.82
CA TRP A 120 11.89 1.41 -3.40
C TRP A 120 11.74 2.50 -2.32
N VAL A 121 10.91 2.27 -1.29
CA VAL A 121 10.74 3.20 -0.15
C VAL A 121 12.08 3.44 0.55
N GLN A 122 12.83 2.38 0.83
CA GLN A 122 14.15 2.48 1.45
C GLN A 122 15.12 3.28 0.60
N GLY A 123 15.23 2.99 -0.69
CA GLY A 123 16.14 3.66 -1.62
C GLY A 123 15.81 5.13 -1.87
N ASN A 124 14.56 5.54 -1.62
CA ASN A 124 14.09 6.89 -1.83
C ASN A 124 13.81 7.68 -0.54
N ALA A 125 14.21 7.15 0.62
CA ALA A 125 13.89 7.73 1.92
C ALA A 125 14.36 9.19 2.05
N ALA A 126 15.58 9.50 1.67
CA ALA A 126 16.12 10.85 1.72
C ALA A 126 15.36 11.82 0.79
N LYS A 127 15.02 11.36 -0.42
CA LYS A 127 14.31 12.18 -1.42
C LYS A 127 12.92 12.60 -0.95
N TYR A 128 12.18 11.68 -0.32
CA TYR A 128 10.80 11.93 0.11
C TYR A 128 10.68 12.26 1.60
N GLY A 129 11.78 12.33 2.35
CA GLY A 129 11.79 12.60 3.78
C GLY A 129 11.09 11.50 4.59
N PHE A 130 11.34 10.24 4.26
CA PHE A 130 10.80 9.11 5.01
C PHE A 130 11.67 8.82 6.24
N ASP A 131 11.06 8.77 7.41
CA ASP A 131 11.70 8.27 8.62
C ASP A 131 11.51 6.75 8.71
N LEU A 132 12.51 6.02 8.27
CA LEU A 132 12.47 4.55 8.25
C LEU A 132 12.57 3.91 9.64
N SER A 133 12.84 4.68 10.69
CA SER A 133 12.78 4.19 12.06
C SER A 133 11.35 4.11 12.60
N ARG A 134 10.40 4.75 11.90
CA ARG A 134 8.98 4.85 12.28
C ARG A 134 8.08 4.48 11.10
N VAL A 135 8.07 3.21 10.73
CA VAL A 135 7.27 2.69 9.62
C VAL A 135 6.11 1.87 10.15
N ILE A 136 4.91 2.22 9.70
CA ILE A 136 3.67 1.48 9.92
C ILE A 136 3.34 0.75 8.61
N CYS A 137 3.21 -0.56 8.65
CA CYS A 137 2.66 -1.32 7.53
C CYS A 137 1.17 -1.56 7.75
N GLY A 138 0.35 -1.25 6.77
CA GLY A 138 -1.08 -1.36 6.94
C GLY A 138 -1.84 -1.63 5.66
N GLY A 139 -3.11 -1.96 5.84
CA GLY A 139 -4.02 -2.22 4.74
C GLY A 139 -5.42 -2.56 5.21
N ASP A 140 -6.30 -2.77 4.27
CA ASP A 140 -7.67 -3.20 4.51
C ASP A 140 -7.98 -4.52 3.79
N SER A 141 -8.77 -5.40 4.41
CA SER A 141 -9.20 -6.69 3.84
C SER A 141 -8.01 -7.52 3.32
N ALA A 142 -7.94 -7.86 2.03
CA ALA A 142 -6.78 -8.52 1.42
C ALA A 142 -5.46 -7.76 1.63
N GLY A 143 -5.50 -6.40 1.65
CA GLY A 143 -4.32 -5.58 1.94
C GLY A 143 -3.82 -5.74 3.38
N ALA A 144 -4.72 -5.91 4.34
CA ALA A 144 -4.34 -6.20 5.73
C ALA A 144 -3.72 -7.59 5.88
N TYR A 145 -4.20 -8.59 5.13
CA TYR A 145 -3.54 -9.89 5.02
C TYR A 145 -2.09 -9.74 4.52
N TYR A 146 -1.88 -9.02 3.41
CA TYR A 146 -0.53 -8.80 2.89
C TYR A 146 0.36 -8.04 3.87
N ALA A 147 -0.16 -7.06 4.58
CA ALA A 147 0.59 -6.34 5.60
C ALA A 147 1.04 -7.29 6.72
N ALA A 148 0.16 -8.15 7.24
CA ALA A 148 0.50 -9.15 8.24
C ALA A 148 1.52 -10.17 7.70
N ALA A 149 1.35 -10.65 6.46
CA ALA A 149 2.28 -11.55 5.82
C ALA A 149 3.68 -10.94 5.68
N LEU A 150 3.79 -9.67 5.29
CA LEU A 150 5.07 -8.96 5.22
C LEU A 150 5.77 -8.89 6.58
N ALA A 151 5.02 -8.67 7.67
CA ALA A 151 5.59 -8.69 9.02
C ALA A 151 6.14 -10.08 9.38
N CYS A 152 5.40 -11.15 9.08
CA CYS A 152 5.87 -12.51 9.28
C CYS A 152 7.12 -12.83 8.44
N ILE A 153 7.16 -12.38 7.19
CA ILE A 153 8.31 -12.57 6.30
C ILE A 153 9.54 -11.81 6.83
N ALA A 154 9.35 -10.59 7.36
CA ALA A 154 10.45 -9.77 7.86
C ALA A 154 11.24 -10.45 8.98
N ASP A 155 10.58 -11.25 9.82
CA ASP A 155 11.17 -11.92 10.96
C ASP A 155 11.49 -13.40 10.70
N ASN A 156 11.30 -13.91 9.47
CA ASN A 156 11.46 -15.32 9.15
C ASN A 156 12.36 -15.55 7.93
N GLY A 157 13.64 -15.89 8.18
CA GLY A 157 14.64 -16.13 7.13
C GLY A 157 14.32 -17.33 6.22
N GLU A 158 13.58 -18.35 6.70
CA GLU A 158 13.13 -19.46 5.86
C GLU A 158 12.10 -19.01 4.85
N LEU A 159 11.10 -18.21 5.27
CA LEU A 159 10.13 -17.63 4.36
C LEU A 159 10.78 -16.70 3.33
N GLN A 160 11.74 -15.87 3.76
CA GLN A 160 12.50 -15.00 2.84
C GLN A 160 13.23 -15.84 1.78
N SER A 161 13.91 -16.91 2.20
CA SER A 161 14.62 -17.80 1.28
C SER A 161 13.67 -18.48 0.29
N ARG A 162 12.53 -19.00 0.77
CA ARG A 162 11.52 -19.65 -0.09
C ARG A 162 10.87 -18.71 -1.09
N LEU A 163 10.66 -17.45 -0.69
CA LEU A 163 10.03 -16.43 -1.55
C LEU A 163 11.04 -15.77 -2.50
N GLY A 164 12.35 -15.88 -2.21
CA GLY A 164 13.38 -15.13 -2.90
C GLY A 164 13.24 -13.61 -2.72
N ALA A 165 12.57 -13.17 -1.64
CA ALA A 165 12.28 -11.77 -1.37
C ALA A 165 12.23 -11.52 0.14
N SER A 166 12.65 -10.31 0.54
CA SER A 166 12.65 -9.88 1.95
C SER A 166 12.18 -8.44 2.06
N PRO A 167 11.28 -8.13 3.01
CA PRO A 167 11.07 -6.76 3.42
C PRO A 167 12.37 -6.21 4.03
N CYS A 168 12.91 -5.17 3.40
CA CYS A 168 14.15 -4.53 3.85
C CYS A 168 13.93 -3.53 5.00
N ILE A 169 12.69 -3.31 5.40
CA ILE A 169 12.27 -2.34 6.41
C ILE A 169 11.60 -3.09 7.56
N LYS A 170 11.97 -2.74 8.79
CA LYS A 170 11.25 -3.21 9.99
C LYS A 170 10.04 -2.31 10.27
N PHE A 171 8.95 -2.93 10.66
CA PHE A 171 7.72 -2.22 11.00
C PHE A 171 7.65 -1.95 12.51
N GLY A 172 7.45 -0.68 12.89
CA GLY A 172 7.23 -0.28 14.28
C GLY A 172 5.81 -0.53 14.75
N ALA A 173 4.85 -0.57 13.82
CA ALA A 173 3.43 -0.85 14.09
C ALA A 173 2.72 -1.41 12.86
N MET A 174 1.56 -2.01 13.11
CA MET A 174 0.68 -2.56 12.06
C MET A 174 -0.69 -1.89 12.13
N LEU A 175 -1.25 -1.57 10.95
CA LEU A 175 -2.61 -1.05 10.79
C LEU A 175 -3.46 -2.06 10.01
N LEU A 176 -4.10 -2.98 10.71
CA LEU A 176 -4.79 -4.13 10.12
C LEU A 176 -6.31 -3.93 10.16
N ASN A 177 -6.90 -3.48 9.07
CA ASN A 177 -8.32 -3.18 8.99
C ASN A 177 -9.10 -4.30 8.30
N CYS A 178 -9.94 -5.02 9.05
CA CYS A 178 -10.82 -6.09 8.54
C CYS A 178 -10.10 -7.15 7.69
N GLY A 179 -8.90 -7.56 8.11
CA GLY A 179 -8.08 -8.52 7.37
C GLY A 179 -8.63 -9.94 7.43
N VAL A 180 -8.32 -10.72 6.40
CA VAL A 180 -8.62 -12.16 6.32
C VAL A 180 -7.34 -12.91 6.69
N TYR A 181 -7.27 -13.47 7.89
CA TYR A 181 -6.04 -14.09 8.41
C TYR A 181 -6.10 -15.60 8.50
N ASP A 182 -7.32 -16.15 8.51
CA ASP A 182 -7.57 -17.58 8.48
C ASP A 182 -8.39 -17.90 7.22
N MET A 183 -7.82 -18.70 6.36
CA MET A 183 -8.42 -19.10 5.07
C MET A 183 -8.67 -20.61 5.00
N VAL A 184 -8.77 -21.29 6.17
CA VAL A 184 -9.07 -22.71 6.27
C VAL A 184 -10.57 -22.95 6.34
#